data_9fa5850726d6f42e28dda71972b58868
#
_entry.id   9fa5850726d6f42e28dda71972b58868
#
_cell.length_a   1.000
_cell.length_b   1.000
_cell.length_c   1.000
_cell.angle_alpha   90.00
_cell.angle_beta   90.00
_cell.angle_gamma   90.00
#
_symmetry.space_group_name_H-M   'P 1'
#
loop_
_entity.id
_entity.type
_entity.pdbx_description
1 polymer ?
#
loop_
_entity_poly.entity_id
_entity_poly.type
_entity_poly.pdbx_seq_one_letter_code
_entity_poly.pdbx_strand_id
1 'polypeptide(L)'
;MGSGYLILAGAIMLFSWLVSSRLKSKFEHYSKLQLQNGMSGAEIAQKMLADNGIYDVRVISTPGQLTDHYNPVDKTVNLSESVYNQRNAAAAAVAAHECGHAVQHAVGYEWLQMRSKLVPIVSVASGFVQWILLAGILMIKTFPSLLLIGIVIFAATTLFSIVTLPVEYDASNRALAWLKNKNMLNRAEYDGAEDSLKWAARTYVVAALG
;
A
#
# COMPACT_ATOMS: atom_id res chain seq x y z
N MET A 1 18.14 13.76 29.05
CA MET A 1 17.37 12.82 28.20
C MET A 1 16.77 13.62 27.05
N GLY A 2 17.34 13.77 25.91
CA GLY A 2 16.69 14.63 24.94
C GLY A 2 17.21 14.56 23.52
N SER A 3 18.51 14.71 23.33
CA SER A 3 19.06 14.91 21.98
C SER A 3 18.98 13.66 21.09
N GLY A 4 19.20 12.49 21.64
CA GLY A 4 19.16 11.24 20.87
C GLY A 4 17.78 10.92 20.28
N TYR A 5 16.70 11.13 21.03
CA TYR A 5 15.33 10.90 20.56
C TYR A 5 14.93 11.91 19.47
N LEU A 6 15.32 13.18 19.62
CA LEU A 6 15.04 14.20 18.60
C LEU A 6 15.79 13.92 17.30
N ILE A 7 17.05 13.46 17.40
CA ILE A 7 17.84 13.04 16.23
C ILE A 7 17.19 11.84 15.53
N LEU A 8 16.79 10.81 16.28
CA LEU A 8 16.13 9.63 15.73
C LEU A 8 14.80 10.00 15.06
N ALA A 9 13.94 10.77 15.75
CA ALA A 9 12.68 11.23 15.20
C ALA A 9 12.89 12.06 13.92
N GLY A 10 13.84 13.01 13.95
CA GLY A 10 14.20 13.80 12.79
C GLY A 10 14.70 12.94 11.60
N ALA A 11 15.50 11.91 11.88
CA ALA A 11 16.00 11.00 10.86
C ALA A 11 14.84 10.18 10.23
N ILE A 12 13.90 9.66 11.03
CA ILE A 12 12.72 8.93 10.54
C ILE A 12 11.84 9.86 9.70
N MET A 13 11.57 11.08 10.18
CA MET A 13 10.76 12.06 9.42
C MET A 13 11.40 12.43 8.08
N LEU A 14 12.72 12.67 8.07
CA LEU A 14 13.47 12.96 6.84
C LEU A 14 13.42 11.80 5.88
N PHE A 15 13.63 10.57 6.37
CA PHE A 15 13.57 9.37 5.54
C PHE A 15 12.16 9.15 4.97
N SER A 16 11.12 9.32 5.77
CA SER A 16 9.72 9.25 5.34
C SER A 16 9.42 10.27 4.23
N TRP A 17 9.86 11.51 4.43
CA TRP A 17 9.70 12.57 3.43
C TRP A 17 10.45 12.25 2.13
N LEU A 18 11.69 11.77 2.21
CA LEU A 18 12.49 11.39 1.04
C LEU A 18 11.82 10.25 0.25
N VAL A 19 11.35 9.21 0.92
CA VAL A 19 10.68 8.07 0.25
C VAL A 19 9.37 8.52 -0.41
N SER A 20 8.54 9.29 0.29
CA SER A 20 7.28 9.81 -0.24
C SER A 20 7.50 10.76 -1.43
N SER A 21 8.48 11.65 -1.33
CA SER A 21 8.85 12.57 -2.41
C SER A 21 9.36 11.81 -3.64
N ARG A 22 10.18 10.77 -3.44
CA ARG A 22 10.67 9.91 -4.54
C ARG A 22 9.55 9.12 -5.19
N LEU A 23 8.64 8.53 -4.41
CA LEU A 23 7.47 7.84 -4.94
C LEU A 23 6.66 8.77 -5.85
N LYS A 24 6.32 9.97 -5.37
CA LYS A 24 5.57 10.96 -6.15
C LYS A 24 6.29 11.34 -7.44
N SER A 25 7.59 11.63 -7.36
CA SER A 25 8.41 11.97 -8.54
C SER A 25 8.45 10.82 -9.56
N LYS A 26 8.59 9.56 -9.09
CA LYS A 26 8.58 8.37 -9.96
C LYS A 26 7.22 8.17 -10.61
N PHE A 27 6.14 8.30 -9.84
CA PHE A 27 4.79 8.19 -10.37
C PHE A 27 4.53 9.26 -11.44
N GLU A 28 4.89 10.53 -11.20
CA GLU A 28 4.80 11.61 -12.19
C GLU A 28 5.66 11.36 -13.44
N HIS A 29 6.84 10.78 -13.27
CA HIS A 29 7.70 10.44 -14.41
C HIS A 29 7.07 9.34 -15.28
N TYR A 30 6.63 8.25 -14.67
CA TYR A 30 6.08 7.10 -15.39
C TYR A 30 4.62 7.29 -15.84
N SER A 31 3.92 8.29 -15.29
CA SER A 31 2.61 8.70 -15.83
C SER A 31 2.70 9.36 -17.22
N LYS A 32 3.90 9.81 -17.61
CA LYS A 32 4.16 10.35 -18.96
C LYS A 32 4.53 9.26 -19.97
N LEU A 33 4.87 8.04 -19.50
CA LEU A 33 5.24 6.92 -20.36
C LEU A 33 3.98 6.19 -20.81
N GLN A 34 3.50 6.53 -22.01
CA GLN A 34 2.30 5.96 -22.59
C GLN A 34 2.52 4.49 -22.98
N LEU A 35 1.50 3.66 -22.76
CA LEU A 35 1.53 2.25 -23.13
C LEU A 35 1.37 2.07 -24.64
N GLN A 36 2.22 1.25 -25.24
CA GLN A 36 2.14 0.91 -26.67
C GLN A 36 0.85 0.15 -27.02
N ASN A 37 0.36 -0.68 -26.09
CA ASN A 37 -0.90 -1.42 -26.31
C ASN A 37 -2.16 -0.54 -26.14
N GLY A 38 -1.99 0.70 -25.69
CA GLY A 38 -3.07 1.67 -25.50
C GLY A 38 -4.10 1.30 -24.45
N MET A 39 -3.84 0.32 -23.58
CA MET A 39 -4.79 -0.11 -22.54
C MET A 39 -4.79 0.85 -21.36
N SER A 40 -5.98 1.15 -20.84
CA SER A 40 -6.16 1.90 -19.60
C SER A 40 -5.90 1.03 -18.36
N GLY A 41 -5.72 1.66 -17.18
CA GLY A 41 -5.62 0.93 -15.93
C GLY A 41 -6.81 0.01 -15.68
N ALA A 42 -8.03 0.47 -16.01
CA ALA A 42 -9.22 -0.35 -15.89
C ALA A 42 -9.20 -1.59 -16.81
N GLU A 43 -8.78 -1.42 -18.07
CA GLU A 43 -8.66 -2.52 -19.04
C GLU A 43 -7.56 -3.52 -18.61
N ILE A 44 -6.44 -3.03 -18.09
CA ILE A 44 -5.37 -3.86 -17.49
C ILE A 44 -5.91 -4.68 -16.32
N ALA A 45 -6.63 -4.03 -15.38
CA ALA A 45 -7.21 -4.71 -14.23
C ALA A 45 -8.21 -5.80 -14.64
N GLN A 46 -9.15 -5.49 -15.53
CA GLN A 46 -10.14 -6.44 -16.03
C GLN A 46 -9.48 -7.65 -16.71
N LYS A 47 -8.44 -7.39 -17.52
CA LYS A 47 -7.69 -8.44 -18.17
C LYS A 47 -6.93 -9.32 -17.19
N MET A 48 -6.27 -8.73 -16.18
CA MET A 48 -5.55 -9.50 -15.16
C MET A 48 -6.50 -10.38 -14.34
N LEU A 49 -7.66 -9.87 -13.94
CA LEU A 49 -8.67 -10.63 -13.22
C LEU A 49 -9.16 -11.81 -14.08
N ALA A 50 -9.53 -11.57 -15.34
CA ALA A 50 -9.99 -12.61 -16.26
C ALA A 50 -8.91 -13.68 -16.51
N ASP A 51 -7.66 -13.29 -16.73
CA ASP A 51 -6.53 -14.20 -16.94
C ASP A 51 -6.25 -15.09 -15.70
N ASN A 52 -6.67 -14.66 -14.50
CA ASN A 52 -6.60 -15.44 -13.26
C ASN A 52 -7.91 -16.15 -12.90
N GLY A 53 -8.91 -16.17 -13.81
CA GLY A 53 -10.19 -16.84 -13.59
C GLY A 53 -11.10 -16.15 -12.56
N ILE A 54 -10.89 -14.87 -12.28
CA ILE A 54 -11.64 -14.07 -11.30
C ILE A 54 -12.69 -13.24 -12.06
N TYR A 55 -13.95 -13.63 -12.00
CA TYR A 55 -15.04 -12.98 -12.72
C TYR A 55 -16.07 -12.30 -11.80
N ASP A 56 -15.94 -12.48 -10.50
CA ASP A 56 -16.82 -11.94 -9.48
C ASP A 56 -16.28 -10.66 -8.83
N VAL A 57 -15.14 -10.14 -9.30
CA VAL A 57 -14.54 -8.89 -8.87
C VAL A 57 -14.77 -7.81 -9.94
N ARG A 58 -15.36 -6.69 -9.54
CA ARG A 58 -15.64 -5.55 -10.43
C ARG A 58 -14.52 -4.53 -10.34
N VAL A 59 -14.19 -3.91 -11.46
CA VAL A 59 -13.27 -2.78 -11.53
C VAL A 59 -14.07 -1.50 -11.63
N ILE A 60 -13.92 -0.60 -10.66
CA ILE A 60 -14.69 0.66 -10.58
C ILE A 60 -13.76 1.85 -10.37
N SER A 61 -14.18 3.02 -10.83
CA SER A 61 -13.48 4.28 -10.56
C SER A 61 -13.88 4.81 -9.18
N THR A 62 -12.89 5.34 -8.46
CA THR A 62 -13.11 6.01 -7.18
C THR A 62 -12.56 7.44 -7.22
N PRO A 63 -13.22 8.42 -6.59
CA PRO A 63 -12.72 9.78 -6.56
C PRO A 63 -11.47 9.93 -5.70
N GLY A 64 -10.65 10.94 -6.00
CA GLY A 64 -9.43 11.27 -5.28
C GLY A 64 -8.16 10.78 -5.98
N GLN A 65 -7.01 11.03 -5.34
CA GLN A 65 -5.71 10.56 -5.79
C GLN A 65 -5.13 9.60 -4.75
N LEU A 66 -4.45 8.55 -5.20
CA LEU A 66 -3.89 7.49 -4.34
C LEU A 66 -4.96 6.81 -3.46
N THR A 67 -6.17 6.69 -3.99
CA THR A 67 -7.30 6.01 -3.37
C THR A 67 -7.49 4.60 -3.91
N ASP A 68 -6.54 4.15 -4.70
CA ASP A 68 -6.53 2.82 -5.31
C ASP A 68 -6.48 1.74 -4.22
N HIS A 69 -7.37 0.76 -4.30
CA HIS A 69 -7.41 -0.35 -3.34
C HIS A 69 -8.30 -1.50 -3.82
N TYR A 70 -7.99 -2.70 -3.41
CA TYR A 70 -8.90 -3.83 -3.49
C TYR A 70 -9.78 -3.92 -2.23
N ASN A 71 -11.10 -4.01 -2.41
CA ASN A 71 -12.05 -4.26 -1.33
C ASN A 71 -12.54 -5.72 -1.36
N PRO A 72 -12.13 -6.57 -0.42
CA PRO A 72 -12.52 -7.96 -0.39
C PRO A 72 -13.99 -8.19 0.02
N VAL A 73 -14.62 -7.24 0.72
CA VAL A 73 -16.02 -7.35 1.16
C VAL A 73 -16.96 -7.12 -0.02
N ASP A 74 -16.74 -6.06 -0.78
CA ASP A 74 -17.57 -5.69 -1.92
C ASP A 74 -17.10 -6.36 -3.22
N LYS A 75 -15.98 -7.06 -3.18
CA LYS A 75 -15.29 -7.65 -4.33
C LYS A 75 -15.10 -6.62 -5.44
N THR A 76 -14.41 -5.54 -5.12
CA THR A 76 -14.12 -4.47 -6.07
C THR A 76 -12.64 -4.11 -6.06
N VAL A 77 -12.08 -3.91 -7.25
CA VAL A 77 -10.84 -3.17 -7.48
C VAL A 77 -11.24 -1.74 -7.75
N ASN A 78 -10.91 -0.87 -6.80
CA ASN A 78 -11.23 0.55 -6.83
C ASN A 78 -9.99 1.28 -7.34
N LEU A 79 -10.10 1.96 -8.48
CA LEU A 79 -9.01 2.69 -9.09
C LEU A 79 -9.33 4.18 -9.09
N SER A 80 -8.38 5.01 -8.66
CA SER A 80 -8.49 6.46 -8.73
C SER A 80 -8.64 6.92 -10.19
N GLU A 81 -9.20 8.10 -10.41
CA GLU A 81 -9.35 8.65 -11.77
C GLU A 81 -8.01 8.76 -12.50
N SER A 82 -6.94 9.02 -11.75
CA SER A 82 -5.56 9.09 -12.24
C SER A 82 -4.96 7.72 -12.62
N VAL A 83 -5.67 6.61 -12.38
CA VAL A 83 -5.29 5.25 -12.75
C VAL A 83 -6.32 4.64 -13.69
N TYR A 84 -7.62 4.76 -13.38
CA TYR A 84 -8.72 4.09 -14.08
C TYR A 84 -8.71 4.35 -15.59
N ASN A 85 -8.63 5.63 -15.98
CA ASN A 85 -8.72 6.05 -17.39
C ASN A 85 -7.34 6.23 -18.05
N GLN A 86 -6.25 6.24 -17.29
CA GLN A 86 -4.94 6.56 -17.83
C GLN A 86 -4.30 5.35 -18.52
N ARG A 87 -3.55 5.64 -19.58
CA ARG A 87 -2.94 4.64 -20.50
C ARG A 87 -1.41 4.72 -20.43
N ASN A 88 -0.87 4.67 -19.21
CA ASN A 88 0.55 4.82 -18.94
C ASN A 88 1.10 3.75 -18.00
N ALA A 89 2.43 3.65 -17.92
CA ALA A 89 3.11 2.61 -17.16
C ALA A 89 2.80 2.65 -15.64
N ALA A 90 2.63 3.85 -15.06
CA ALA A 90 2.28 4.00 -13.66
C ALA A 90 0.86 3.48 -13.39
N ALA A 91 -0.11 3.81 -14.25
CA ALA A 91 -1.49 3.32 -14.12
C ALA A 91 -1.56 1.80 -14.27
N ALA A 92 -0.83 1.22 -15.23
CA ALA A 92 -0.75 -0.23 -15.40
C ALA A 92 -0.17 -0.93 -14.16
N ALA A 93 0.88 -0.36 -13.57
CA ALA A 93 1.51 -0.88 -12.36
C ALA A 93 0.54 -0.92 -11.17
N VAL A 94 -0.14 0.20 -10.88
CA VAL A 94 -1.09 0.30 -9.77
C VAL A 94 -2.30 -0.61 -10.00
N ALA A 95 -2.90 -0.56 -11.19
CA ALA A 95 -4.05 -1.41 -11.51
C ALA A 95 -3.73 -2.90 -11.38
N ALA A 96 -2.57 -3.34 -11.86
CA ALA A 96 -2.13 -4.72 -11.70
C ALA A 96 -1.83 -5.07 -10.24
N HIS A 97 -1.29 -4.13 -9.45
CA HIS A 97 -1.04 -4.32 -8.01
C HIS A 97 -2.34 -4.58 -7.24
N GLU A 98 -3.37 -3.77 -7.46
CA GLU A 98 -4.67 -3.96 -6.79
C GLU A 98 -5.33 -5.29 -7.21
N CYS A 99 -5.14 -5.72 -8.46
CA CYS A 99 -5.52 -7.06 -8.89
C CYS A 99 -4.68 -8.15 -8.22
N GLY A 100 -3.41 -7.87 -7.89
CA GLY A 100 -2.57 -8.76 -7.09
C GLY A 100 -3.21 -9.11 -5.74
N HIS A 101 -3.84 -8.13 -5.06
CA HIS A 101 -4.62 -8.37 -3.84
C HIS A 101 -5.88 -9.19 -4.10
N ALA A 102 -6.57 -8.99 -5.22
CA ALA A 102 -7.71 -9.82 -5.59
C ALA A 102 -7.29 -11.28 -5.84
N VAL A 103 -6.15 -11.50 -6.50
CA VAL A 103 -5.57 -12.83 -6.69
C VAL A 103 -5.18 -13.47 -5.36
N GLN A 104 -4.53 -12.73 -4.45
CA GLN A 104 -4.23 -13.20 -3.09
C GLN A 104 -5.48 -13.67 -2.36
N HIS A 105 -6.57 -12.91 -2.46
CA HIS A 105 -7.85 -13.26 -1.85
C HIS A 105 -8.43 -14.54 -2.47
N ALA A 106 -8.42 -14.65 -3.78
CA ALA A 106 -8.94 -15.80 -4.51
C ALA A 106 -8.20 -17.11 -4.19
N VAL A 107 -6.87 -17.04 -3.97
CA VAL A 107 -6.06 -18.22 -3.61
C VAL A 107 -5.97 -18.45 -2.10
N GLY A 108 -6.66 -17.67 -1.29
CA GLY A 108 -6.66 -17.83 0.17
C GLY A 108 -5.31 -17.52 0.84
N TYR A 109 -4.57 -16.51 0.34
CA TYR A 109 -3.25 -16.16 0.86
C TYR A 109 -3.31 -15.80 2.36
N GLU A 110 -2.66 -16.58 3.21
CA GLU A 110 -2.80 -16.53 4.67
C GLU A 110 -2.44 -15.16 5.28
N TRP A 111 -1.40 -14.50 4.79
CA TRP A 111 -1.00 -13.18 5.27
C TRP A 111 -2.04 -12.11 4.99
N LEU A 112 -2.72 -12.17 3.82
CA LEU A 112 -3.82 -11.26 3.51
C LEU A 112 -5.02 -11.52 4.42
N GLN A 113 -5.35 -12.78 4.72
CA GLN A 113 -6.43 -13.12 5.64
C GLN A 113 -6.13 -12.62 7.06
N MET A 114 -4.89 -12.79 7.53
CA MET A 114 -4.44 -12.28 8.82
C MET A 114 -4.53 -10.75 8.87
N ARG A 115 -4.00 -10.05 7.86
CA ARG A 115 -4.14 -8.60 7.72
C ARG A 115 -5.60 -8.16 7.81
N SER A 116 -6.48 -8.77 7.03
CA SER A 116 -7.91 -8.42 6.96
C SER A 116 -8.63 -8.56 8.30
N LYS A 117 -8.26 -9.57 9.10
CA LYS A 117 -8.80 -9.76 10.47
C LYS A 117 -8.28 -8.71 11.46
N LEU A 118 -7.04 -8.25 11.29
CA LEU A 118 -6.41 -7.30 12.20
C LEU A 118 -6.78 -5.84 11.88
N VAL A 119 -7.06 -5.50 10.61
CA VAL A 119 -7.39 -4.13 10.17
C VAL A 119 -8.44 -3.44 11.03
N PRO A 120 -9.61 -4.01 11.33
CA PRO A 120 -10.61 -3.31 12.12
C PRO A 120 -10.13 -2.95 13.53
N ILE A 121 -9.38 -3.85 14.16
CA ILE A 121 -8.84 -3.67 15.53
C ILE A 121 -7.76 -2.57 15.52
N VAL A 122 -6.82 -2.67 14.57
CA VAL A 122 -5.70 -1.74 14.46
C VAL A 122 -6.17 -0.35 14.04
N SER A 123 -7.16 -0.25 13.15
CA SER A 123 -7.74 1.04 12.73
C SER A 123 -8.32 1.82 13.89
N VAL A 124 -9.08 1.16 14.77
CA VAL A 124 -9.59 1.79 15.98
C VAL A 124 -8.45 2.16 16.93
N ALA A 125 -7.53 1.22 17.18
CA ALA A 125 -6.43 1.43 18.12
C ALA A 125 -5.51 2.59 17.69
N SER A 126 -5.15 2.68 16.40
CA SER A 126 -4.28 3.74 15.87
C SER A 126 -4.91 5.15 15.96
N GLY A 127 -6.24 5.24 15.89
CA GLY A 127 -6.95 6.52 16.08
C GLY A 127 -6.82 7.10 17.49
N PHE A 128 -6.59 6.27 18.50
CA PHE A 128 -6.51 6.68 19.89
C PHE A 128 -5.10 6.65 20.49
N VAL A 129 -4.16 5.92 19.90
CA VAL A 129 -2.84 5.65 20.50
C VAL A 129 -2.08 6.91 20.87
N GLN A 130 -2.08 7.93 20.00
CA GLN A 130 -1.36 9.19 20.29
C GLN A 130 -1.96 9.96 21.49
N TRP A 131 -3.28 9.91 21.65
CA TRP A 131 -3.98 10.55 22.78
C TRP A 131 -3.72 9.79 24.09
N ILE A 132 -3.71 8.46 24.03
CA ILE A 132 -3.40 7.60 25.18
C ILE A 132 -1.94 7.82 25.62
N LEU A 133 -1.00 7.90 24.68
CA LEU A 133 0.41 8.18 24.98
C LEU A 133 0.57 9.57 25.58
N LEU A 134 -0.07 10.60 25.01
CA LEU A 134 -0.01 11.97 25.54
C LEU A 134 -0.58 12.03 26.95
N ALA A 135 -1.77 11.49 27.18
CA ALA A 135 -2.39 11.43 28.50
C ALA A 135 -1.51 10.63 29.49
N GLY A 136 -0.92 9.51 29.05
CA GLY A 136 -0.02 8.70 29.85
C GLY A 136 1.24 9.43 30.30
N ILE A 137 1.81 10.29 29.43
CA ILE A 137 2.96 11.14 29.77
C ILE A 137 2.54 12.20 30.82
N LEU A 138 1.41 12.87 30.62
CA LEU A 138 0.91 13.89 31.54
C LEU A 138 0.55 13.32 32.91
N MET A 139 0.04 12.10 32.94
CA MET A 139 -0.42 11.43 34.16
C MET A 139 0.59 10.43 34.74
N ILE A 140 1.84 10.46 34.31
CA ILE A 140 2.83 9.44 34.67
C ILE A 140 3.04 9.28 36.20
N LYS A 141 2.85 10.35 36.95
CA LYS A 141 2.97 10.33 38.43
C LYS A 141 1.74 9.77 39.14
N THR A 142 0.56 9.89 38.53
CA THR A 142 -0.73 9.50 39.12
C THR A 142 -1.26 8.19 38.59
N PHE A 143 -1.05 7.92 37.30
CA PHE A 143 -1.54 6.72 36.63
C PHE A 143 -0.53 6.19 35.59
N PRO A 144 0.62 5.65 36.01
CA PRO A 144 1.71 5.23 35.10
C PRO A 144 1.29 4.09 34.15
N SER A 145 0.31 3.28 34.52
CA SER A 145 -0.22 2.18 33.68
C SER A 145 -0.85 2.68 32.38
N LEU A 146 -1.33 3.92 32.32
CA LEU A 146 -1.88 4.50 31.09
C LEU A 146 -0.82 4.63 30.01
N LEU A 147 0.39 5.04 30.37
CA LEU A 147 1.51 5.12 29.44
C LEU A 147 1.91 3.73 28.94
N LEU A 148 1.93 2.72 29.82
CA LEU A 148 2.22 1.35 29.45
C LEU A 148 1.20 0.82 28.44
N ILE A 149 -0.10 1.06 28.66
CA ILE A 149 -1.18 0.71 27.73
C ILE A 149 -0.92 1.36 26.35
N GLY A 150 -0.62 2.65 26.32
CA GLY A 150 -0.29 3.36 25.09
C GLY A 150 0.90 2.75 24.34
N ILE A 151 1.96 2.36 25.04
CA ILE A 151 3.14 1.71 24.46
C ILE A 151 2.78 0.34 23.88
N VAL A 152 1.98 -0.47 24.57
CA VAL A 152 1.55 -1.79 24.08
C VAL A 152 0.70 -1.65 22.82
N ILE A 153 -0.24 -0.70 22.78
CA ILE A 153 -1.06 -0.43 21.59
C ILE A 153 -0.16 0.05 20.43
N PHE A 154 0.77 0.94 20.69
CA PHE A 154 1.71 1.41 19.68
C PHE A 154 2.58 0.27 19.13
N ALA A 155 3.12 -0.59 19.99
CA ALA A 155 3.87 -1.76 19.56
C ALA A 155 3.02 -2.73 18.71
N ALA A 156 1.74 -2.92 19.05
CA ALA A 156 0.82 -3.74 18.27
C ALA A 156 0.54 -3.14 16.87
N THR A 157 0.37 -1.81 16.76
CA THR A 157 0.19 -1.13 15.46
C THR A 157 1.47 -1.22 14.59
N THR A 158 2.63 -1.10 15.21
CA THR A 158 3.93 -1.28 14.52
C THR A 158 4.09 -2.72 14.03
N LEU A 159 3.78 -3.71 14.86
CA LEU A 159 3.82 -5.12 14.47
C LEU A 159 2.86 -5.40 13.29
N PHE A 160 1.67 -4.81 13.30
CA PHE A 160 0.74 -4.90 12.18
C PHE A 160 1.34 -4.33 10.89
N SER A 161 2.05 -3.21 10.94
CA SER A 161 2.73 -2.65 9.76
C SER A 161 3.76 -3.62 9.18
N ILE A 162 4.50 -4.34 10.03
CA ILE A 162 5.44 -5.40 9.60
C ILE A 162 4.71 -6.57 8.94
N VAL A 163 3.55 -6.97 9.50
CA VAL A 163 2.71 -8.05 8.96
C VAL A 163 2.14 -7.71 7.57
N THR A 164 1.93 -6.42 7.27
CA THR A 164 1.45 -6.00 5.94
C THR A 164 2.51 -6.10 4.85
N LEU A 165 3.81 -6.02 5.18
CA LEU A 165 4.90 -6.03 4.19
C LEU A 165 4.87 -7.25 3.25
N PRO A 166 4.78 -8.51 3.73
CA PRO A 166 4.71 -9.67 2.84
C PRO A 166 3.49 -9.63 1.91
N VAL A 167 2.35 -9.06 2.36
CA VAL A 167 1.15 -8.91 1.54
C VAL A 167 1.40 -7.96 0.36
N GLU A 168 1.99 -6.81 0.63
CA GLU A 168 2.27 -5.78 -0.37
C GLU A 168 3.35 -6.22 -1.37
N TYR A 169 4.40 -6.87 -0.88
CA TYR A 169 5.45 -7.42 -1.75
C TYR A 169 4.92 -8.54 -2.65
N ASP A 170 4.10 -9.45 -2.11
CA ASP A 170 3.53 -10.54 -2.91
C ASP A 170 2.53 -10.03 -3.94
N ALA A 171 1.66 -9.05 -3.60
CA ALA A 171 0.77 -8.40 -4.56
C ALA A 171 1.56 -7.75 -5.72
N SER A 172 2.61 -6.99 -5.40
CA SER A 172 3.50 -6.38 -6.40
C SER A 172 4.20 -7.43 -7.27
N ASN A 173 4.69 -8.52 -6.68
CA ASN A 173 5.34 -9.60 -7.43
C ASN A 173 4.37 -10.30 -8.37
N ARG A 174 3.11 -10.55 -7.95
CA ARG A 174 2.06 -11.11 -8.81
C ARG A 174 1.74 -10.19 -9.99
N ALA A 175 1.61 -8.89 -9.72
CA ALA A 175 1.40 -7.88 -10.75
C ALA A 175 2.52 -7.89 -11.79
N LEU A 176 3.77 -7.79 -11.36
CA LEU A 176 4.94 -7.76 -12.24
C LEU A 176 5.11 -9.07 -13.01
N ALA A 177 4.90 -10.21 -12.36
CA ALA A 177 4.95 -11.52 -13.02
C ALA A 177 3.89 -11.63 -14.13
N TRP A 178 2.66 -11.19 -13.87
CA TRP A 178 1.59 -11.21 -14.87
C TRP A 178 1.89 -10.24 -16.02
N LEU A 179 2.26 -9.00 -15.75
CA LEU A 179 2.62 -8.00 -16.76
C LEU A 179 3.73 -8.52 -17.70
N LYS A 180 4.74 -9.19 -17.13
CA LYS A 180 5.84 -9.79 -17.88
C LYS A 180 5.40 -11.01 -18.68
N ASN A 181 4.75 -11.98 -18.05
CA ASN A 181 4.41 -13.26 -18.67
C ASN A 181 3.38 -13.12 -19.80
N LYS A 182 2.52 -12.10 -19.73
CA LYS A 182 1.53 -11.80 -20.76
C LYS A 182 2.02 -10.79 -21.79
N ASN A 183 3.29 -10.36 -21.70
CA ASN A 183 3.88 -9.34 -22.58
C ASN A 183 3.00 -8.06 -22.67
N MET A 184 2.45 -7.66 -21.51
CA MET A 184 1.55 -6.50 -21.44
C MET A 184 2.28 -5.17 -21.63
N LEU A 185 3.56 -5.15 -21.33
CA LEU A 185 4.42 -3.96 -21.35
C LEU A 185 5.68 -4.25 -22.15
N ASN A 186 6.17 -3.28 -22.91
CA ASN A 186 7.51 -3.33 -23.45
C ASN A 186 8.54 -3.16 -22.32
N ARG A 187 9.83 -3.31 -22.65
CA ARG A 187 10.91 -3.27 -21.66
C ARG A 187 10.92 -1.98 -20.85
N ALA A 188 10.82 -0.82 -21.51
CA ALA A 188 10.87 0.48 -20.82
C ALA A 188 9.64 0.71 -19.94
N GLU A 189 8.46 0.32 -20.41
CA GLU A 189 7.21 0.37 -19.65
C GLU A 189 7.26 -0.55 -18.43
N TYR A 190 7.81 -1.77 -18.60
CA TYR A 190 7.99 -2.73 -17.50
C TYR A 190 8.97 -2.22 -16.44
N ASP A 191 10.13 -1.69 -16.86
CA ASP A 191 11.11 -1.10 -15.95
C ASP A 191 10.48 0.05 -15.15
N GLY A 192 9.61 0.85 -15.79
CA GLY A 192 8.86 1.92 -15.14
C GLY A 192 7.80 1.41 -14.13
N ALA A 193 7.07 0.36 -14.50
CA ALA A 193 6.11 -0.28 -13.61
C ALA A 193 6.79 -0.90 -12.38
N GLU A 194 7.90 -1.61 -12.60
CA GLU A 194 8.69 -2.24 -11.54
C GLU A 194 9.27 -1.20 -10.58
N ASP A 195 9.85 -0.12 -11.10
CA ASP A 195 10.41 0.95 -10.26
C ASP A 195 9.30 1.68 -9.45
N SER A 196 8.13 1.90 -10.05
CA SER A 196 6.98 2.47 -9.36
C SER A 196 6.54 1.61 -8.18
N LEU A 197 6.38 0.30 -8.37
CA LEU A 197 5.96 -0.62 -7.31
C LEU A 197 7.04 -0.81 -6.24
N LYS A 198 8.32 -0.82 -6.62
CA LYS A 198 9.43 -0.84 -5.65
C LYS A 198 9.45 0.39 -4.74
N TRP A 199 9.15 1.58 -5.28
CA TRP A 199 9.07 2.78 -4.46
C TRP A 199 7.80 2.80 -3.60
N ALA A 200 6.67 2.31 -4.11
CA ALA A 200 5.46 2.13 -3.31
C ALA A 200 5.72 1.18 -2.13
N ALA A 201 6.35 0.02 -2.35
CA ALA A 201 6.68 -0.92 -1.28
C ALA A 201 7.57 -0.31 -0.18
N ARG A 202 8.48 0.61 -0.51
CA ARG A 202 9.33 1.31 0.47
C ARG A 202 8.53 2.20 1.42
N THR A 203 7.36 2.71 1.02
CA THR A 203 6.50 3.50 1.92
C THR A 203 5.95 2.64 3.06
N TYR A 204 5.65 1.37 2.81
CA TYR A 204 5.22 0.44 3.86
C TYR A 204 6.37 0.09 4.82
N VAL A 205 7.61 -0.02 4.31
CA VAL A 205 8.79 -0.19 5.17
C VAL A 205 8.95 1.01 6.10
N VAL A 206 8.81 2.22 5.58
CA VAL A 206 8.90 3.44 6.40
C VAL A 206 7.79 3.49 7.45
N ALA A 207 6.56 3.16 7.07
CA ALA A 207 5.43 3.08 8.00
C ALA A 207 5.62 2.01 9.10
N ALA A 208 6.42 0.97 8.83
CA ALA A 208 6.77 -0.03 9.83
C ALA A 208 7.90 0.41 10.78
N LEU A 209 8.63 1.47 10.45
CA LEU A 209 9.74 2.01 11.26
C LEU A 209 9.33 3.20 12.13
N GLY A 210 8.21 3.85 11.86
CA GLY A 210 7.77 5.09 12.51
C GLY A 210 6.36 5.12 12.95
#